data_24e78f2092d909c555850878f45ec9e0
#
_entry.id   24e78f2092d909c555850878f45ec9e0
#
_cell.length_a   1.000
_cell.length_b   1.000
_cell.length_c   1.000
_cell.angle_alpha   90.00
_cell.angle_beta   90.00
_cell.angle_gamma   90.00
#
_symmetry.space_group_name_H-M   'P 1'
#
loop_
_entity.id
_entity.type
_entity.pdbx_description
1 polymer ?
#
loop_
_entity_poly.entity_id
_entity_poly.type
_entity_poly.pdbx_seq_one_letter_code
_entity_poly.pdbx_strand_id
1 'polypeptide(L)'
;MQNPVNDVLLSVIVPVYNAAAYLERSINSLLQQTEMRFEAIFINDGSTDTSQAILERFAHHPQFHIIEQSNMGVSAARNQGLRSARGKFICFLDADDFLPHDAFATWVGLMQENIGMCIGESQHFTPAGEPLDQPANRDASRQMSAAAAVNDVLYFHPRHGICDKVFRADVIRQHQLRFNEEIFNFEDLLFVMNYLYLLQNQQVIATERVVYHYVKSDNSATRSALREKHFSFARSFGRMKAFMTRQHHRYYYHLVLKVTSSYISKGLNSREFSGAFIEDYIALYRCSFRAYLSSGPMLNPWSLYFTLFFVSPRGVSQLRRLARKA
;
A
#
# COMPACT_ATOMS: atom_id res chain seq x y z
N MET A 1 -38.08 12.66 11.37
CA MET A 1 -37.36 11.41 11.11
C MET A 1 -36.20 11.79 10.19
N GLN A 2 -34.99 11.82 10.70
CA GLN A 2 -33.79 12.13 9.91
C GLN A 2 -33.54 10.94 8.97
N ASN A 3 -33.32 11.24 7.70
CA ASN A 3 -33.10 10.26 6.65
C ASN A 3 -31.77 9.53 6.92
N PRO A 4 -31.69 8.21 7.16
CA PRO A 4 -30.47 7.51 7.58
C PRO A 4 -29.38 7.44 6.50
N VAL A 5 -29.61 8.02 5.32
CA VAL A 5 -28.69 7.97 4.17
C VAL A 5 -27.58 9.03 4.23
N ASN A 6 -27.60 9.96 5.20
CA ASN A 6 -26.68 11.11 5.23
C ASN A 6 -25.52 11.00 6.25
N ASP A 7 -25.32 9.89 6.95
CA ASP A 7 -24.27 9.77 7.97
C ASP A 7 -23.28 8.63 7.69
N VAL A 8 -22.78 8.58 6.45
CA VAL A 8 -21.71 7.64 6.10
C VAL A 8 -20.39 8.14 6.71
N LEU A 9 -19.87 7.41 7.68
CA LEU A 9 -18.58 7.72 8.28
C LEU A 9 -17.42 7.21 7.44
N LEU A 10 -17.51 6.00 6.92
CA LEU A 10 -16.39 5.34 6.24
C LEU A 10 -16.78 4.89 4.82
N SER A 11 -16.01 5.27 3.82
CA SER A 11 -16.06 4.69 2.48
C SER A 11 -14.92 3.69 2.32
N VAL A 12 -15.28 2.43 2.05
CA VAL A 12 -14.34 1.36 1.74
C VAL A 12 -14.25 1.20 0.23
N ILE A 13 -13.09 1.40 -0.35
CA ILE A 13 -12.86 1.27 -1.78
C ILE A 13 -12.25 -0.10 -2.06
N VAL A 14 -12.94 -0.92 -2.86
CA VAL A 14 -12.57 -2.30 -3.14
C VAL A 14 -12.36 -2.47 -4.65
N PRO A 15 -11.11 -2.37 -5.16
CA PRO A 15 -10.81 -2.69 -6.55
C PRO A 15 -10.91 -4.20 -6.75
N VAL A 16 -11.64 -4.63 -7.79
CA VAL A 16 -11.89 -6.05 -8.09
C VAL A 16 -11.42 -6.35 -9.51
N TYR A 17 -10.50 -7.28 -9.65
CA TYR A 17 -10.07 -7.83 -10.94
C TYR A 17 -9.69 -9.30 -10.79
N ASN A 18 -10.48 -10.20 -11.37
CA ASN A 18 -10.27 -11.65 -11.35
C ASN A 18 -10.03 -12.19 -9.91
N ALA A 19 -10.91 -11.83 -8.98
CA ALA A 19 -10.80 -12.14 -7.56
C ALA A 19 -11.84 -13.16 -7.07
N ALA A 20 -12.50 -13.90 -7.96
CA ALA A 20 -13.63 -14.79 -7.63
C ALA A 20 -13.32 -15.78 -6.50
N ALA A 21 -12.07 -16.26 -6.39
CA ALA A 21 -11.67 -17.23 -5.36
C ALA A 21 -11.69 -16.66 -3.92
N TYR A 22 -11.63 -15.33 -3.75
CA TYR A 22 -11.46 -14.67 -2.46
C TYR A 22 -12.58 -13.67 -2.14
N LEU A 23 -13.25 -13.16 -3.17
CA LEU A 23 -14.18 -12.02 -3.11
C LEU A 23 -15.34 -12.24 -2.11
N GLU A 24 -15.90 -13.44 -2.00
CA GLU A 24 -16.94 -13.73 -1.01
C GLU A 24 -16.47 -13.56 0.43
N ARG A 25 -15.23 -13.99 0.73
CA ARG A 25 -14.64 -13.80 2.06
C ARG A 25 -14.43 -12.32 2.36
N SER A 26 -13.92 -11.56 1.39
CA SER A 26 -13.76 -10.11 1.49
C SER A 26 -15.11 -9.43 1.79
N ILE A 27 -16.16 -9.72 1.01
CA ILE A 27 -17.51 -9.19 1.19
C ILE A 27 -18.08 -9.56 2.57
N ASN A 28 -17.97 -10.82 2.97
CA ASN A 28 -18.48 -11.29 4.27
C ASN A 28 -17.78 -10.58 5.44
N SER A 29 -16.50 -10.24 5.32
CA SER A 29 -15.79 -9.47 6.35
C SER A 29 -16.33 -8.05 6.51
N LEU A 30 -16.86 -7.45 5.44
CA LEU A 30 -17.54 -6.16 5.50
C LEU A 30 -18.92 -6.26 6.17
N LEU A 31 -19.66 -7.32 5.86
CA LEU A 31 -20.98 -7.57 6.46
C LEU A 31 -20.90 -7.87 7.97
N GLN A 32 -19.75 -8.31 8.47
CA GLN A 32 -19.51 -8.63 9.88
C GLN A 32 -18.97 -7.46 10.70
N GLN A 33 -18.81 -6.27 10.11
CA GLN A 33 -18.29 -5.12 10.84
C GLN A 33 -19.25 -4.64 11.93
N THR A 34 -18.68 -4.25 13.07
CA THR A 34 -19.47 -3.73 14.21
C THR A 34 -19.87 -2.26 14.04
N GLU A 35 -19.10 -1.47 13.31
CA GLU A 35 -19.48 -0.10 12.90
C GLU A 35 -20.24 -0.15 11.57
N MET A 36 -21.51 0.21 11.60
CA MET A 36 -22.44 0.05 10.47
C MET A 36 -22.61 1.30 9.60
N ARG A 37 -22.00 2.44 9.97
CA ARG A 37 -22.09 3.70 9.21
C ARG A 37 -21.04 3.76 8.11
N PHE A 38 -21.01 2.75 7.25
CA PHE A 38 -20.08 2.67 6.12
C PHE A 38 -20.80 2.45 4.80
N GLU A 39 -20.09 2.71 3.72
CA GLU A 39 -20.40 2.23 2.38
C GLU A 39 -19.20 1.46 1.83
N ALA A 40 -19.45 0.42 1.04
CA ALA A 40 -18.44 -0.31 0.30
C ALA A 40 -18.63 -0.07 -1.20
N ILE A 41 -17.60 0.41 -1.86
CA ILE A 41 -17.61 0.76 -3.29
C ILE A 41 -16.71 -0.25 -4.00
N PHE A 42 -17.34 -1.22 -4.65
CA PHE A 42 -16.66 -2.24 -5.44
C PHE A 42 -16.48 -1.73 -6.85
N ILE A 43 -15.24 -1.69 -7.34
CA ILE A 43 -14.95 -1.30 -8.71
C ILE A 43 -14.46 -2.54 -9.46
N ASN A 44 -15.36 -3.13 -10.26
CA ASN A 44 -15.00 -4.22 -11.15
C ASN A 44 -14.23 -3.67 -12.35
N ASP A 45 -12.91 -3.88 -12.33
CA ASP A 45 -11.97 -3.40 -13.34
C ASP A 45 -11.87 -4.38 -14.52
N GLY A 46 -13.04 -4.75 -15.09
CA GLY A 46 -13.12 -5.61 -16.26
C GLY A 46 -12.71 -7.07 -15.98
N SER A 47 -13.18 -7.65 -14.88
CA SER A 47 -12.94 -9.07 -14.58
C SER A 47 -13.48 -9.99 -15.68
N THR A 48 -12.74 -11.05 -15.96
CA THR A 48 -13.07 -12.09 -16.95
C THR A 48 -13.45 -13.43 -16.31
N ASP A 49 -13.36 -13.51 -14.99
CA ASP A 49 -13.80 -14.64 -14.18
C ASP A 49 -15.24 -14.40 -13.63
N THR A 50 -15.66 -15.21 -12.66
CA THR A 50 -17.00 -15.08 -12.05
C THR A 50 -17.12 -13.97 -11.01
N SER A 51 -16.14 -13.06 -10.86
CA SER A 51 -16.18 -11.96 -9.89
C SER A 51 -17.41 -11.08 -10.05
N GLN A 52 -17.81 -10.76 -11.29
CA GLN A 52 -19.01 -9.96 -11.56
C GLN A 52 -20.29 -10.66 -11.01
N ALA A 53 -20.44 -11.94 -11.31
CA ALA A 53 -21.60 -12.71 -10.83
C ALA A 53 -21.65 -12.80 -9.29
N ILE A 54 -20.50 -12.82 -8.63
CA ILE A 54 -20.43 -12.75 -7.16
C ILE A 54 -20.92 -11.38 -6.68
N LEU A 55 -20.42 -10.28 -7.24
CA LEU A 55 -20.83 -8.93 -6.86
C LEU A 55 -22.33 -8.72 -7.04
N GLU A 56 -22.91 -9.19 -8.14
CA GLU A 56 -24.36 -9.07 -8.44
C GLU A 56 -25.24 -9.71 -7.36
N ARG A 57 -24.81 -10.81 -6.73
CA ARG A 57 -25.53 -11.44 -5.62
C ARG A 57 -25.67 -10.52 -4.41
N PHE A 58 -24.77 -9.56 -4.23
CA PHE A 58 -24.76 -8.60 -3.13
C PHE A 58 -25.22 -7.20 -3.54
N ALA A 59 -25.59 -6.98 -4.79
CA ALA A 59 -25.94 -5.65 -5.32
C ALA A 59 -27.18 -5.02 -4.63
N HIS A 60 -28.04 -5.85 -4.01
CA HIS A 60 -29.21 -5.38 -3.26
C HIS A 60 -28.89 -4.86 -1.85
N HIS A 61 -27.63 -5.04 -1.38
CA HIS A 61 -27.24 -4.58 -0.05
C HIS A 61 -27.16 -3.05 -0.01
N PRO A 62 -27.85 -2.36 0.91
CA PRO A 62 -28.02 -0.91 0.86
C PRO A 62 -26.71 -0.11 1.04
N GLN A 63 -25.69 -0.72 1.62
CA GLN A 63 -24.38 -0.12 1.83
C GLN A 63 -23.39 -0.38 0.68
N PHE A 64 -23.76 -1.21 -0.31
CA PHE A 64 -22.85 -1.64 -1.37
C PHE A 64 -23.14 -0.91 -2.68
N HIS A 65 -22.10 -0.42 -3.29
CA HIS A 65 -22.14 0.26 -4.60
C HIS A 65 -21.19 -0.47 -5.54
N ILE A 66 -21.72 -1.01 -6.63
CA ILE A 66 -20.96 -1.73 -7.64
C ILE A 66 -20.78 -0.83 -8.86
N ILE A 67 -19.56 -0.63 -9.29
CA ILE A 67 -19.20 0.17 -10.46
C ILE A 67 -18.39 -0.73 -11.39
N GLU A 68 -18.78 -0.78 -12.66
CA GLU A 68 -18.06 -1.50 -13.70
C GLU A 68 -17.24 -0.53 -14.55
N GLN A 69 -16.04 -0.94 -14.91
CA GLN A 69 -15.20 -0.24 -15.89
C GLN A 69 -14.43 -1.25 -16.76
N SER A 70 -13.93 -0.82 -17.91
CA SER A 70 -12.93 -1.59 -18.65
C SER A 70 -11.63 -1.67 -17.84
N ASN A 71 -10.85 -2.75 -18.00
CA ASN A 71 -9.59 -2.91 -17.26
C ASN A 71 -8.62 -1.76 -17.55
N MET A 72 -8.41 -0.92 -16.55
CA MET A 72 -7.51 0.24 -16.56
C MET A 72 -6.46 0.15 -15.44
N GLY A 73 -6.48 -0.92 -14.64
CA GLY A 73 -5.55 -1.17 -13.56
C GLY A 73 -6.00 -0.62 -12.20
N VAL A 74 -5.37 -1.13 -11.15
CA VAL A 74 -5.75 -0.89 -9.75
C VAL A 74 -5.78 0.59 -9.36
N SER A 75 -4.84 1.40 -9.87
CA SER A 75 -4.80 2.85 -9.63
C SER A 75 -6.04 3.55 -10.18
N ALA A 76 -6.49 3.20 -11.41
CA ALA A 76 -7.68 3.75 -12.03
C ALA A 76 -8.95 3.32 -11.27
N ALA A 77 -9.04 2.04 -10.86
CA ALA A 77 -10.13 1.53 -10.05
C ALA A 77 -10.22 2.26 -8.70
N ARG A 78 -9.10 2.41 -7.97
CA ARG A 78 -9.06 3.18 -6.72
C ARG A 78 -9.45 4.65 -6.94
N ASN A 79 -9.02 5.27 -8.04
CA ASN A 79 -9.42 6.64 -8.40
C ASN A 79 -10.92 6.76 -8.67
N GLN A 80 -11.53 5.76 -9.32
CA GLN A 80 -12.97 5.70 -9.50
C GLN A 80 -13.69 5.62 -8.16
N GLY A 81 -13.20 4.78 -7.24
CA GLY A 81 -13.72 4.70 -5.87
C GLY A 81 -13.61 6.04 -5.12
N LEU A 82 -12.47 6.73 -5.22
CA LEU A 82 -12.27 8.05 -4.61
C LEU A 82 -13.26 9.11 -5.12
N ARG A 83 -13.65 9.06 -6.40
CA ARG A 83 -14.67 9.96 -6.96
C ARG A 83 -16.08 9.69 -6.41
N SER A 84 -16.37 8.42 -6.10
CA SER A 84 -17.70 7.96 -5.67
C SER A 84 -17.89 7.99 -4.15
N ALA A 85 -16.79 8.04 -3.39
CA ALA A 85 -16.79 7.99 -1.93
C ALA A 85 -17.48 9.21 -1.30
N ARG A 86 -18.43 8.97 -0.35
CA ARG A 86 -19.19 9.99 0.37
C ARG A 86 -18.78 10.12 1.83
N GLY A 87 -18.15 9.08 2.39
CA GLY A 87 -17.76 9.02 3.79
C GLY A 87 -16.86 10.15 4.25
N LYS A 88 -16.87 10.39 5.55
CA LYS A 88 -15.94 11.32 6.22
C LYS A 88 -14.51 10.78 6.18
N PHE A 89 -14.36 9.48 6.21
CA PHE A 89 -13.11 8.76 6.13
C PHE A 89 -13.08 7.81 4.93
N ILE A 90 -11.89 7.49 4.44
CA ILE A 90 -11.67 6.56 3.33
C ILE A 90 -10.66 5.51 3.75
N CYS A 91 -10.94 4.25 3.46
CA CYS A 91 -9.99 3.15 3.52
C CYS A 91 -10.06 2.31 2.23
N PHE A 92 -9.10 1.41 2.07
CA PHE A 92 -8.99 0.52 0.93
C PHE A 92 -8.95 -0.93 1.39
N LEU A 93 -9.57 -1.81 0.63
CA LEU A 93 -9.55 -3.24 0.84
C LEU A 93 -9.28 -3.93 -0.50
N ASP A 94 -8.19 -4.68 -0.60
CA ASP A 94 -7.94 -5.49 -1.78
C ASP A 94 -8.88 -6.69 -1.79
N ALA A 95 -9.40 -7.06 -2.96
CA ALA A 95 -10.48 -8.05 -3.09
C ALA A 95 -10.08 -9.48 -2.69
N ASP A 96 -8.79 -9.76 -2.55
CA ASP A 96 -8.23 -11.03 -2.08
C ASP A 96 -7.98 -11.07 -0.56
N ASP A 97 -8.11 -9.92 0.13
CA ASP A 97 -7.92 -9.74 1.56
C ASP A 97 -9.26 -9.67 2.32
N PHE A 98 -9.20 -9.56 3.64
CA PHE A 98 -10.39 -9.42 4.49
C PHE A 98 -10.08 -8.63 5.78
N LEU A 99 -11.11 -8.23 6.51
CA LEU A 99 -10.96 -7.38 7.70
C LEU A 99 -11.35 -8.14 8.98
N PRO A 100 -10.70 -7.86 10.13
CA PRO A 100 -11.27 -8.23 11.43
C PRO A 100 -12.60 -7.51 11.65
N HIS A 101 -13.51 -8.12 12.42
CA HIS A 101 -14.89 -7.63 12.60
C HIS A 101 -15.01 -6.25 13.28
N ASP A 102 -13.95 -5.82 13.97
CA ASP A 102 -13.89 -4.54 14.70
C ASP A 102 -12.99 -3.49 14.03
N ALA A 103 -12.52 -3.75 12.80
CA ALA A 103 -11.60 -2.84 12.09
C ALA A 103 -12.18 -1.43 11.93
N PHE A 104 -13.44 -1.32 11.50
CA PHE A 104 -14.08 -0.01 11.29
C PHE A 104 -14.32 0.72 12.61
N ALA A 105 -14.76 0.03 13.64
CA ALA A 105 -14.92 0.62 14.97
C ALA A 105 -13.59 1.12 15.53
N THR A 106 -12.52 0.35 15.35
CA THR A 106 -11.15 0.73 15.74
C THR A 106 -10.71 2.01 15.01
N TRP A 107 -10.84 2.06 13.68
CA TRP A 107 -10.45 3.24 12.90
C TRP A 107 -11.28 4.48 13.27
N VAL A 108 -12.61 4.35 13.28
CA VAL A 108 -13.51 5.47 13.60
C VAL A 108 -13.25 6.02 15.00
N GLY A 109 -13.02 5.13 15.99
CA GLY A 109 -12.71 5.53 17.37
C GLY A 109 -11.39 6.30 17.51
N LEU A 110 -10.40 6.00 16.66
CA LEU A 110 -9.08 6.64 16.67
C LEU A 110 -9.03 7.94 15.83
N MET A 111 -9.92 8.09 14.84
CA MET A 111 -9.93 9.24 13.93
C MET A 111 -10.62 10.46 14.55
N GLN A 112 -10.06 10.97 15.63
CA GLN A 112 -10.49 12.20 16.30
C GLN A 112 -10.24 13.44 15.42
N GLU A 113 -10.69 14.61 15.87
CA GLU A 113 -10.71 15.84 15.06
C GLU A 113 -9.33 16.28 14.58
N ASN A 114 -8.29 16.14 15.39
CA ASN A 114 -6.91 16.51 15.08
C ASN A 114 -6.11 15.40 14.37
N ILE A 115 -6.71 14.23 14.17
CA ILE A 115 -6.05 13.08 13.51
C ILE A 115 -6.36 13.10 12.02
N GLY A 116 -5.32 13.20 11.21
CA GLY A 116 -5.40 13.18 9.74
C GLY A 116 -5.37 11.78 9.15
N MET A 117 -4.67 10.85 9.79
CA MET A 117 -4.52 9.47 9.34
C MET A 117 -4.34 8.52 10.52
N CYS A 118 -4.92 7.33 10.43
CA CYS A 118 -4.59 6.21 11.30
C CYS A 118 -3.86 5.13 10.52
N ILE A 119 -2.84 4.53 11.12
CA ILE A 119 -2.09 3.37 10.62
C ILE A 119 -2.30 2.24 11.62
N GLY A 120 -2.78 1.09 11.17
CA GLY A 120 -2.94 -0.10 11.98
C GLY A 120 -1.90 -1.18 11.70
N GLU A 121 -2.06 -2.33 12.35
CA GLU A 121 -1.25 -3.52 12.06
C GLU A 121 -2.00 -4.47 11.13
N SER A 122 -1.22 -5.24 10.37
CA SER A 122 -1.74 -6.29 9.49
C SER A 122 -1.33 -7.65 10.03
N GLN A 123 -2.25 -8.62 9.96
CA GLN A 123 -1.97 -10.04 10.17
C GLN A 123 -1.99 -10.78 8.83
N HIS A 124 -1.06 -11.72 8.65
CA HIS A 124 -0.94 -12.46 7.41
C HIS A 124 -1.63 -13.82 7.48
N PHE A 125 -2.25 -14.21 6.38
CA PHE A 125 -3.01 -15.46 6.24
C PHE A 125 -2.60 -16.24 5.00
N THR A 126 -2.79 -17.55 5.04
CA THR A 126 -2.77 -18.40 3.84
C THR A 126 -4.03 -18.18 3.00
N PRO A 127 -4.07 -18.60 1.72
CA PRO A 127 -5.30 -18.59 0.93
C PRO A 127 -6.46 -19.36 1.59
N ALA A 128 -6.17 -20.40 2.36
CA ALA A 128 -7.16 -21.18 3.11
C ALA A 128 -7.71 -20.44 4.35
N GLY A 129 -7.14 -19.29 4.73
CA GLY A 129 -7.57 -18.51 5.89
C GLY A 129 -6.88 -18.91 7.20
N GLU A 130 -5.74 -19.62 7.13
CA GLU A 130 -4.94 -19.94 8.31
C GLU A 130 -3.93 -18.82 8.60
N PRO A 131 -3.77 -18.38 9.86
CA PRO A 131 -2.83 -17.32 10.20
C PRO A 131 -1.38 -17.77 10.00
N LEU A 132 -0.56 -16.94 9.38
CA LEU A 132 0.87 -17.15 9.16
C LEU A 132 1.75 -16.44 10.20
N ASP A 133 1.20 -15.51 10.92
CA ASP A 133 1.85 -14.78 12.01
C ASP A 133 0.83 -14.41 13.10
N GLN A 134 1.34 -13.96 14.24
CA GLN A 134 0.52 -13.51 15.36
C GLN A 134 1.08 -12.17 15.85
N PRO A 135 0.67 -11.05 15.23
CA PRO A 135 1.05 -9.72 15.69
C PRO A 135 0.52 -9.48 17.11
N ALA A 136 1.12 -8.54 17.80
CA ALA A 136 0.83 -8.28 19.22
C ALA A 136 -0.65 -7.97 19.50
N ASN A 137 -1.36 -7.36 18.53
CA ASN A 137 -2.79 -6.97 18.60
C ASN A 137 -3.18 -6.36 19.95
N ARG A 138 -2.46 -5.32 20.37
CA ARG A 138 -2.65 -4.66 21.66
C ARG A 138 -3.51 -3.41 21.50
N ASP A 139 -4.25 -3.09 22.55
CA ASP A 139 -4.97 -1.81 22.64
C ASP A 139 -3.98 -0.68 23.05
N ALA A 140 -3.02 -0.44 22.16
CA ALA A 140 -2.00 0.59 22.29
C ALA A 140 -1.92 1.42 21.03
N SER A 141 -1.73 2.72 21.19
CA SER A 141 -1.58 3.63 20.08
C SER A 141 -0.56 4.73 20.37
N ARG A 142 0.05 5.26 19.33
CA ARG A 142 1.04 6.33 19.38
C ARG A 142 0.67 7.43 18.41
N GLN A 143 0.52 8.64 18.90
CA GLN A 143 0.37 9.82 18.05
C GLN A 143 1.74 10.36 17.64
N MET A 144 1.83 10.89 16.45
CA MET A 144 3.04 11.49 15.89
C MET A 144 2.70 12.61 14.91
N SER A 145 3.65 13.52 14.67
CA SER A 145 3.51 14.49 13.59
C SER A 145 3.53 13.81 12.21
N ALA A 146 2.95 14.43 11.20
CA ALA A 146 3.02 13.95 9.82
C ALA A 146 4.47 13.76 9.36
N ALA A 147 5.39 14.65 9.76
CA ALA A 147 6.81 14.53 9.44
C ALA A 147 7.47 13.28 10.07
N ALA A 148 7.09 12.92 11.30
CA ALA A 148 7.56 11.68 11.93
C ALA A 148 6.96 10.45 11.22
N ALA A 149 5.69 10.51 10.82
CA ALA A 149 5.02 9.45 10.07
C ALA A 149 5.67 9.20 8.70
N VAL A 150 6.14 10.26 8.01
CA VAL A 150 6.93 10.12 6.77
C VAL A 150 8.15 9.22 6.98
N ASN A 151 8.92 9.45 8.05
CA ASN A 151 10.09 8.63 8.35
C ASN A 151 9.71 7.20 8.73
N ASP A 152 8.64 7.03 9.51
CA ASP A 152 8.11 5.74 9.94
C ASP A 152 7.69 4.90 8.72
N VAL A 153 6.90 5.47 7.80
CA VAL A 153 6.46 4.81 6.57
C VAL A 153 7.64 4.47 5.65
N LEU A 154 8.62 5.37 5.48
CA LEU A 154 9.79 5.12 4.62
C LEU A 154 10.70 4.01 5.18
N TYR A 155 10.79 3.88 6.49
CA TYR A 155 11.71 2.94 7.14
C TYR A 155 11.12 1.55 7.32
N PHE A 156 9.83 1.45 7.73
CA PHE A 156 9.17 0.18 8.02
C PHE A 156 8.43 -0.34 6.79
N HIS A 157 8.98 -1.36 6.14
CA HIS A 157 8.42 -1.97 4.93
C HIS A 157 6.94 -2.40 5.03
N PRO A 158 6.44 -3.00 6.13
CA PRO A 158 5.03 -3.36 6.23
C PRO A 158 4.06 -2.19 6.10
N ARG A 159 4.52 -0.95 6.33
CA ARG A 159 3.70 0.27 6.30
C ARG A 159 3.66 0.97 4.94
N HIS A 160 4.26 0.40 3.89
CA HIS A 160 4.25 1.00 2.55
C HIS A 160 2.89 0.89 1.85
N GLY A 161 2.10 -0.15 2.17
CA GLY A 161 0.77 -0.37 1.62
C GLY A 161 -0.24 0.69 2.06
N ILE A 162 -1.43 0.62 1.48
CA ILE A 162 -2.51 1.56 1.74
C ILE A 162 -3.64 0.96 2.58
N CYS A 163 -3.75 -0.38 2.61
CA CYS A 163 -4.94 -1.07 3.11
C CYS A 163 -5.06 -1.12 4.63
N ASP A 164 -3.95 -1.01 5.37
CA ASP A 164 -3.91 -0.92 6.84
C ASP A 164 -4.13 0.52 7.35
N LYS A 165 -4.60 1.44 6.49
CA LYS A 165 -4.73 2.87 6.78
C LYS A 165 -6.13 3.39 6.55
N VAL A 166 -6.49 4.38 7.34
CA VAL A 166 -7.68 5.20 7.12
C VAL A 166 -7.31 6.67 7.02
N PHE A 167 -7.94 7.36 6.08
CA PHE A 167 -7.64 8.72 5.65
C PHE A 167 -8.84 9.65 5.84
N ARG A 168 -8.60 10.91 6.14
CA ARG A 168 -9.65 11.93 6.07
C ARG A 168 -10.00 12.23 4.60
N ALA A 169 -11.27 12.11 4.28
CA ALA A 169 -11.76 12.35 2.92
C ALA A 169 -11.69 13.82 2.49
N ASP A 170 -11.83 14.75 3.44
CA ASP A 170 -11.73 16.20 3.18
C ASP A 170 -10.34 16.59 2.64
N VAL A 171 -9.26 16.03 3.21
CA VAL A 171 -7.89 16.24 2.71
C VAL A 171 -7.74 15.74 1.27
N ILE A 172 -8.23 14.53 0.99
CA ILE A 172 -8.17 13.94 -0.37
C ILE A 172 -8.95 14.79 -1.37
N ARG A 173 -10.17 15.22 -1.01
CA ARG A 173 -11.05 16.02 -1.88
C ARG A 173 -10.50 17.43 -2.11
N GLN A 174 -10.09 18.12 -1.05
CA GLN A 174 -9.56 19.49 -1.12
C GLN A 174 -8.33 19.58 -2.03
N HIS A 175 -7.44 18.59 -1.97
CA HIS A 175 -6.20 18.57 -2.74
C HIS A 175 -6.31 17.73 -4.02
N GLN A 176 -7.49 17.21 -4.34
CA GLN A 176 -7.75 16.36 -5.51
C GLN A 176 -6.75 15.21 -5.64
N LEU A 177 -6.35 14.65 -4.47
CA LEU A 177 -5.34 13.59 -4.42
C LEU A 177 -5.82 12.35 -5.17
N ARG A 178 -4.95 11.78 -6.02
CA ARG A 178 -5.23 10.63 -6.87
C ARG A 178 -4.02 9.70 -6.93
N PHE A 179 -4.29 8.41 -7.16
CA PHE A 179 -3.26 7.47 -7.57
C PHE A 179 -2.74 7.83 -8.95
N ASN A 180 -1.45 7.58 -9.18
CA ASN A 180 -0.86 7.76 -10.49
C ASN A 180 -1.06 6.50 -11.34
N GLU A 181 -1.88 6.59 -12.39
CA GLU A 181 -2.25 5.46 -13.24
C GLU A 181 -1.12 4.95 -14.15
N GLU A 182 -0.04 5.73 -14.31
CA GLU A 182 1.15 5.32 -15.07
C GLU A 182 2.15 4.51 -14.23
N ILE A 183 1.92 4.40 -12.92
CA ILE A 183 2.81 3.71 -11.99
C ILE A 183 2.17 2.40 -11.57
N PHE A 184 2.86 1.30 -11.85
CA PHE A 184 2.41 -0.05 -11.52
C PHE A 184 2.91 -0.52 -10.14
N ASN A 185 4.03 0.02 -9.65
CA ASN A 185 4.66 -0.39 -8.40
C ASN A 185 4.99 0.81 -7.52
N PHE A 186 4.72 0.70 -6.23
CA PHE A 186 4.85 1.77 -5.23
C PHE A 186 3.93 2.98 -5.51
N GLU A 187 2.83 2.78 -6.24
CA GLU A 187 1.75 3.75 -6.39
C GLU A 187 1.10 4.06 -5.04
N ASP A 188 0.93 3.03 -4.20
CA ASP A 188 0.39 3.15 -2.84
C ASP A 188 1.28 4.01 -1.96
N LEU A 189 2.58 3.72 -1.94
CA LEU A 189 3.54 4.51 -1.18
C LEU A 189 3.56 5.97 -1.65
N LEU A 190 3.51 6.21 -2.97
CA LEU A 190 3.45 7.56 -3.51
C LEU A 190 2.19 8.29 -3.04
N PHE A 191 1.03 7.62 -3.03
CA PHE A 191 -0.22 8.18 -2.54
C PHE A 191 -0.12 8.53 -1.05
N VAL A 192 0.34 7.58 -0.22
CA VAL A 192 0.53 7.79 1.23
C VAL A 192 1.49 8.94 1.52
N MET A 193 2.60 9.02 0.78
CA MET A 193 3.58 10.10 0.95
C MET A 193 3.00 11.46 0.57
N ASN A 194 2.32 11.57 -0.58
CA ASN A 194 1.62 12.80 -0.95
C ASN A 194 0.62 13.21 0.12
N TYR A 195 -0.18 12.27 0.62
CA TYR A 195 -1.17 12.54 1.67
C TYR A 195 -0.52 13.07 2.95
N LEU A 196 0.56 12.45 3.44
CA LEU A 196 1.28 12.87 4.64
C LEU A 196 1.82 14.32 4.51
N TYR A 197 2.30 14.70 3.32
CA TYR A 197 2.76 16.07 3.07
C TYR A 197 1.63 17.11 3.02
N LEU A 198 0.38 16.66 2.82
CA LEU A 198 -0.80 17.53 2.83
C LEU A 198 -1.40 17.73 4.22
N LEU A 199 -1.04 16.91 5.21
CA LEU A 199 -1.63 16.93 6.56
C LEU A 199 -1.32 18.18 7.38
N GLN A 200 -0.35 19.01 6.97
CA GLN A 200 0.01 20.26 7.66
C GLN A 200 0.16 20.08 9.21
N ASN A 201 -0.82 20.56 9.98
CA ASN A 201 -0.80 20.52 11.45
C ASN A 201 -1.55 19.32 12.05
N GLN A 202 -2.12 18.43 11.25
CA GLN A 202 -2.81 17.26 11.75
C GLN A 202 -1.80 16.18 12.18
N GLN A 203 -2.21 15.38 13.16
CA GLN A 203 -1.41 14.27 13.68
C GLN A 203 -1.73 12.98 12.93
N VAL A 204 -0.80 12.04 13.00
CA VAL A 204 -1.00 10.65 12.59
C VAL A 204 -1.01 9.79 13.83
N ILE A 205 -1.94 8.85 13.91
CA ILE A 205 -1.99 7.86 14.97
C ILE A 205 -1.61 6.49 14.42
N ALA A 206 -0.67 5.80 15.05
CA ALA A 206 -0.35 4.40 14.77
C ALA A 206 -0.87 3.54 15.92
N THR A 207 -1.61 2.48 15.63
CA THR A 207 -2.11 1.53 16.62
C THR A 207 -1.48 0.15 16.45
N GLU A 208 -1.33 -0.59 17.55
CA GLU A 208 -0.93 -2.00 17.57
C GLU A 208 -2.13 -2.95 17.37
N ARG A 209 -3.35 -2.41 17.17
CA ARG A 209 -4.53 -3.21 16.83
C ARG A 209 -4.40 -3.74 15.41
N VAL A 210 -4.71 -5.02 15.20
CA VAL A 210 -4.86 -5.61 13.88
C VAL A 210 -6.14 -5.09 13.26
N VAL A 211 -6.02 -4.41 12.14
CA VAL A 211 -7.14 -3.81 11.40
C VAL A 211 -7.26 -4.37 9.98
N TYR A 212 -6.32 -5.21 9.58
CA TYR A 212 -6.25 -5.76 8.22
C TYR A 212 -5.71 -7.19 8.21
N HIS A 213 -6.34 -8.07 7.46
CA HIS A 213 -5.93 -9.44 7.22
C HIS A 213 -5.43 -9.61 5.79
N TYR A 214 -4.11 -9.68 5.63
CA TYR A 214 -3.43 -9.82 4.34
C TYR A 214 -3.28 -11.29 3.94
N VAL A 215 -3.78 -11.67 2.77
CA VAL A 215 -3.69 -13.05 2.25
C VAL A 215 -2.47 -13.21 1.36
N LYS A 216 -1.56 -14.07 1.75
CA LYS A 216 -0.36 -14.39 0.95
C LYS A 216 -0.65 -15.45 -0.11
N SER A 217 -1.18 -15.04 -1.26
CA SER A 217 -1.36 -15.94 -2.41
C SER A 217 -0.11 -15.98 -3.30
N ASP A 218 0.11 -17.10 -3.99
CA ASP A 218 1.22 -17.22 -4.95
C ASP A 218 0.95 -16.43 -6.24
N ASN A 219 -0.31 -16.09 -6.50
CA ASN A 219 -0.76 -15.31 -7.66
C ASN A 219 -0.80 -13.80 -7.40
N SER A 220 -0.37 -13.33 -6.21
CA SER A 220 -0.37 -11.89 -5.91
C SER A 220 0.52 -11.10 -6.89
N ALA A 221 0.14 -9.87 -7.21
CA ALA A 221 0.88 -8.99 -8.12
C ALA A 221 2.35 -8.83 -7.73
N THR A 222 2.65 -8.87 -6.42
CA THR A 222 4.00 -8.75 -5.86
C THR A 222 4.86 -10.01 -6.06
N ARG A 223 4.25 -11.18 -6.32
CA ARG A 223 4.93 -12.47 -6.54
C ARG A 223 4.94 -12.90 -8.00
N SER A 224 4.22 -12.20 -8.87
CA SER A 224 4.22 -12.47 -10.31
C SER A 224 5.64 -12.40 -10.90
N ALA A 225 5.86 -13.06 -12.05
CA ALA A 225 7.12 -12.99 -12.77
C ALA A 225 7.52 -11.52 -13.02
N LEU A 226 8.80 -11.20 -12.79
CA LEU A 226 9.31 -9.84 -12.92
C LEU A 226 9.21 -9.40 -14.40
N ARG A 227 8.57 -8.27 -14.66
CA ARG A 227 8.44 -7.64 -15.99
C ARG A 227 8.89 -6.19 -15.92
N GLU A 228 9.14 -5.54 -17.07
CA GLU A 228 9.56 -4.14 -17.14
C GLU A 228 8.62 -3.19 -16.37
N LYS A 229 7.30 -3.41 -16.42
CA LYS A 229 6.34 -2.61 -15.67
C LYS A 229 6.61 -2.55 -14.16
N HIS A 230 7.23 -3.59 -13.58
CA HIS A 230 7.57 -3.62 -12.15
C HIS A 230 8.70 -2.65 -11.79
N PHE A 231 9.47 -2.20 -12.78
CA PHE A 231 10.51 -1.18 -12.59
C PHE A 231 9.96 0.25 -12.59
N SER A 232 8.64 0.44 -12.72
CA SER A 232 7.98 1.74 -12.59
C SER A 232 8.18 2.39 -11.21
N PHE A 233 8.67 1.64 -10.20
CA PHE A 233 9.07 2.17 -8.90
C PHE A 233 10.05 3.35 -9.01
N ALA A 234 10.89 3.38 -10.04
CA ALA A 234 11.83 4.48 -10.26
C ALA A 234 11.08 5.81 -10.53
N ARG A 235 9.94 5.77 -11.24
CA ARG A 235 9.06 6.94 -11.44
C ARG A 235 8.40 7.36 -10.14
N SER A 236 7.91 6.40 -9.35
CA SER A 236 7.34 6.64 -8.03
C SER A 236 8.34 7.38 -7.13
N PHE A 237 9.57 6.86 -7.02
CA PHE A 237 10.63 7.50 -6.25
C PHE A 237 11.05 8.86 -6.81
N GLY A 238 11.13 9.02 -8.14
CA GLY A 238 11.41 10.31 -8.76
C GLY A 238 10.36 11.37 -8.38
N ARG A 239 9.07 11.00 -8.41
CA ARG A 239 7.96 11.88 -8.00
C ARG A 239 8.01 12.20 -6.50
N MET A 240 8.27 11.21 -5.64
CA MET A 240 8.43 11.44 -4.19
C MET A 240 9.59 12.40 -3.90
N LYS A 241 10.74 12.22 -4.57
CA LYS A 241 11.89 13.09 -4.39
C LYS A 241 11.58 14.56 -4.69
N ALA A 242 10.71 14.86 -5.65
CA ALA A 242 10.40 16.21 -6.08
C ALA A 242 9.79 17.07 -4.96
N PHE A 243 9.06 16.47 -4.01
CA PHE A 243 8.46 17.20 -2.88
C PHE A 243 9.11 16.88 -1.51
N MET A 244 10.02 15.91 -1.48
CA MET A 244 10.63 15.46 -0.22
C MET A 244 11.61 16.48 0.36
N THR A 245 11.42 16.85 1.63
CA THR A 245 12.30 17.76 2.34
C THR A 245 13.59 17.07 2.82
N ARG A 246 14.67 17.84 3.05
CA ARG A 246 16.00 17.31 3.43
C ARG A 246 15.97 16.43 4.70
N GLN A 247 15.10 16.74 5.66
CA GLN A 247 14.99 16.00 6.93
C GLN A 247 14.61 14.51 6.73
N HIS A 248 13.98 14.16 5.59
CA HIS A 248 13.56 12.81 5.28
C HIS A 248 14.50 12.08 4.31
N HIS A 249 15.50 12.77 3.72
CA HIS A 249 16.35 12.22 2.68
C HIS A 249 17.07 10.94 3.12
N ARG A 250 17.53 10.84 4.36
CA ARG A 250 18.18 9.65 4.90
C ARG A 250 17.31 8.40 4.77
N TYR A 251 16.06 8.49 5.19
CA TYR A 251 15.09 7.38 5.12
C TYR A 251 14.65 7.09 3.70
N TYR A 252 14.43 8.15 2.92
CA TYR A 252 14.08 8.04 1.50
C TYR A 252 15.20 7.29 0.72
N TYR A 253 16.44 7.72 0.80
CA TYR A 253 17.53 7.05 0.08
C TYR A 253 17.81 5.64 0.61
N HIS A 254 17.62 5.39 1.90
CA HIS A 254 17.68 4.03 2.45
C HIS A 254 16.67 3.11 1.75
N LEU A 255 15.42 3.55 1.62
CA LEU A 255 14.37 2.79 0.93
C LEU A 255 14.70 2.62 -0.56
N VAL A 256 15.09 3.69 -1.26
CA VAL A 256 15.48 3.63 -2.68
C VAL A 256 16.57 2.59 -2.89
N LEU A 257 17.61 2.57 -2.07
CA LEU A 257 18.71 1.62 -2.17
C LEU A 257 18.23 0.18 -1.91
N LYS A 258 17.42 -0.02 -0.89
CA LYS A 258 16.86 -1.35 -0.53
C LYS A 258 16.03 -1.92 -1.68
N VAL A 259 15.11 -1.13 -2.25
CA VAL A 259 14.24 -1.54 -3.35
C VAL A 259 15.05 -1.75 -4.61
N THR A 260 15.85 -0.76 -5.03
CA THR A 260 16.63 -0.82 -6.27
C THR A 260 17.60 -2.01 -6.28
N SER A 261 18.32 -2.27 -5.18
CA SER A 261 19.21 -3.43 -5.09
C SER A 261 18.45 -4.77 -5.19
N SER A 262 17.23 -4.85 -4.65
CA SER A 262 16.39 -6.04 -4.76
C SER A 262 15.99 -6.30 -6.22
N TYR A 263 15.52 -5.26 -6.93
CA TYR A 263 15.09 -5.37 -8.33
C TYR A 263 16.25 -5.63 -9.28
N ILE A 264 17.40 -4.96 -9.10
CA ILE A 264 18.63 -5.25 -9.86
C ILE A 264 19.03 -6.73 -9.67
N SER A 265 19.04 -7.22 -8.42
CA SER A 265 19.38 -8.62 -8.14
C SER A 265 18.44 -9.62 -8.82
N LYS A 266 17.14 -9.32 -8.82
CA LYS A 266 16.14 -10.16 -9.54
C LYS A 266 16.36 -10.08 -11.05
N GLY A 267 16.59 -8.88 -11.60
CA GLY A 267 16.81 -8.65 -13.03
C GLY A 267 18.08 -9.32 -13.54
N LEU A 268 19.21 -9.23 -12.80
CA LEU A 268 20.47 -9.92 -13.13
C LEU A 268 20.35 -11.46 -13.14
N ASN A 269 19.38 -12.02 -12.39
CA ASN A 269 19.12 -13.45 -12.34
C ASN A 269 18.01 -13.89 -13.31
N SER A 270 17.36 -12.97 -14.02
CA SER A 270 16.37 -13.22 -15.06
C SER A 270 17.01 -13.19 -16.43
N ARG A 271 16.50 -13.99 -17.37
CA ARG A 271 16.89 -13.95 -18.80
C ARG A 271 16.04 -12.97 -19.61
N GLU A 272 15.06 -12.32 -18.97
CA GLU A 272 14.06 -11.46 -19.64
C GLU A 272 14.58 -10.02 -19.89
N PHE A 273 15.65 -9.60 -19.19
CA PHE A 273 16.14 -8.22 -19.27
C PHE A 273 17.49 -8.13 -19.99
N SER A 274 17.60 -7.13 -20.86
CA SER A 274 18.90 -6.80 -21.48
C SER A 274 19.89 -6.28 -20.44
N GLY A 275 21.19 -6.49 -20.70
CA GLY A 275 22.25 -5.93 -19.86
C GLY A 275 22.15 -4.41 -19.75
N ALA A 276 21.85 -3.72 -20.86
CA ALA A 276 21.68 -2.26 -20.90
C ALA A 276 20.54 -1.79 -19.99
N PHE A 277 19.37 -2.46 -20.01
CA PHE A 277 18.25 -2.14 -19.16
C PHE A 277 18.62 -2.19 -17.67
N ILE A 278 19.37 -3.20 -17.24
CA ILE A 278 19.78 -3.33 -15.83
C ILE A 278 20.87 -2.31 -15.47
N GLU A 279 21.76 -1.94 -16.38
CA GLU A 279 22.79 -0.92 -16.13
C GLU A 279 22.20 0.45 -15.81
N ASP A 280 21.07 0.84 -16.40
CA ASP A 280 20.36 2.09 -16.06
C ASP A 280 19.96 2.11 -14.57
N TYR A 281 19.47 0.98 -14.03
CA TYR A 281 19.12 0.87 -12.62
C TYR A 281 20.34 0.77 -11.71
N ILE A 282 21.44 0.20 -12.18
CA ILE A 282 22.73 0.24 -11.47
C ILE A 282 23.23 1.68 -11.38
N ALA A 283 23.11 2.47 -12.44
CA ALA A 283 23.45 3.90 -12.44
C ALA A 283 22.56 4.69 -11.45
N LEU A 284 21.23 4.45 -11.44
CA LEU A 284 20.31 5.03 -10.47
C LEU A 284 20.71 4.66 -9.04
N TYR A 285 21.04 3.39 -8.79
CA TYR A 285 21.51 2.93 -7.49
C TYR A 285 22.77 3.69 -7.04
N ARG A 286 23.79 3.79 -7.89
CA ARG A 286 25.04 4.48 -7.58
C ARG A 286 24.84 5.97 -7.28
N CYS A 287 23.96 6.63 -8.04
CA CYS A 287 23.58 8.03 -7.78
C CYS A 287 22.90 8.16 -6.41
N SER A 288 21.93 7.29 -6.12
CA SER A 288 21.19 7.28 -4.86
C SER A 288 22.09 6.96 -3.66
N PHE A 289 23.09 6.10 -3.83
CA PHE A 289 24.06 5.77 -2.76
C PHE A 289 24.92 6.97 -2.38
N ARG A 290 25.40 7.73 -3.35
CA ARG A 290 26.15 8.98 -3.08
C ARG A 290 25.29 9.99 -2.33
N ALA A 291 24.04 10.16 -2.74
CA ALA A 291 23.09 11.04 -2.07
C ALA A 291 22.74 10.54 -0.64
N TYR A 292 22.66 9.22 -0.42
CA TYR A 292 22.49 8.63 0.90
C TYR A 292 23.65 8.97 1.83
N LEU A 293 24.89 8.82 1.36
CA LEU A 293 26.07 9.20 2.15
C LEU A 293 26.05 10.68 2.55
N SER A 294 25.62 11.56 1.64
CA SER A 294 25.52 13.01 1.90
C SER A 294 24.37 13.38 2.85
N SER A 295 23.36 12.51 3.00
CA SER A 295 22.18 12.75 3.86
C SER A 295 22.36 12.30 5.31
N GLY A 296 23.54 11.83 5.72
CA GLY A 296 23.82 11.23 7.02
C GLY A 296 23.32 9.77 7.09
N PRO A 297 24.14 8.81 6.63
CA PRO A 297 23.72 7.41 6.52
C PRO A 297 23.40 6.81 7.89
N MET A 298 22.47 5.86 7.91
CA MET A 298 22.17 5.08 9.09
C MET A 298 23.24 4.01 9.30
N LEU A 299 23.78 3.92 10.52
CA LEU A 299 24.72 2.86 10.89
C LEU A 299 23.92 1.60 11.25
N ASN A 300 23.71 0.72 10.28
CA ASN A 300 23.02 -0.55 10.43
C ASN A 300 23.57 -1.58 9.41
N PRO A 301 23.19 -2.88 9.50
CA PRO A 301 23.68 -3.90 8.57
C PRO A 301 23.41 -3.61 7.09
N TRP A 302 22.34 -2.86 6.78
CA TRP A 302 22.05 -2.43 5.40
C TRP A 302 23.09 -1.49 4.83
N SER A 303 23.73 -0.64 5.65
CA SER A 303 24.77 0.28 5.17
C SER A 303 25.98 -0.48 4.62
N LEU A 304 26.42 -1.55 5.28
CA LEU A 304 27.46 -2.45 4.76
C LEU A 304 27.00 -3.13 3.47
N TYR A 305 25.79 -3.68 3.44
CA TYR A 305 25.23 -4.29 2.24
C TYR A 305 25.17 -3.29 1.07
N PHE A 306 24.71 -2.07 1.30
CA PHE A 306 24.65 -1.03 0.25
C PHE A 306 26.05 -0.69 -0.30
N THR A 307 27.06 -0.62 0.57
CA THR A 307 28.45 -0.39 0.14
C THR A 307 28.96 -1.52 -0.74
N LEU A 308 28.77 -2.76 -0.32
CA LEU A 308 29.16 -3.94 -1.11
C LEU A 308 28.43 -3.99 -2.45
N PHE A 309 27.15 -3.68 -2.46
CA PHE A 309 26.34 -3.66 -3.69
C PHE A 309 26.78 -2.53 -4.62
N PHE A 310 27.17 -1.38 -4.08
CA PHE A 310 27.72 -0.26 -4.88
C PHE A 310 28.99 -0.66 -5.63
N VAL A 311 29.87 -1.41 -4.98
CA VAL A 311 31.13 -1.88 -5.57
C VAL A 311 30.89 -2.99 -6.59
N SER A 312 30.11 -3.99 -6.24
CA SER A 312 29.89 -5.17 -7.09
C SER A 312 28.43 -5.65 -7.06
N PRO A 313 27.50 -5.02 -7.80
CA PRO A 313 26.12 -5.44 -7.84
C PRO A 313 25.94 -6.90 -8.29
N ARG A 314 26.73 -7.33 -9.30
CA ARG A 314 26.68 -8.69 -9.83
C ARG A 314 27.22 -9.71 -8.83
N GLY A 315 28.34 -9.42 -8.16
CA GLY A 315 28.92 -10.31 -7.14
C GLY A 315 28.00 -10.52 -5.94
N VAL A 316 27.42 -9.45 -5.41
CA VAL A 316 26.46 -9.54 -4.29
C VAL A 316 25.19 -10.29 -4.70
N SER A 317 24.72 -10.10 -5.94
CA SER A 317 23.54 -10.82 -6.44
C SER A 317 23.79 -12.32 -6.58
N GLN A 318 24.99 -12.73 -6.98
CA GLN A 318 25.39 -14.15 -7.02
C GLN A 318 25.45 -14.77 -5.61
N LEU A 319 26.04 -14.06 -4.64
CA LEU A 319 26.10 -14.52 -3.24
C LEU A 319 24.70 -14.69 -2.66
N ARG A 320 23.76 -13.78 -2.91
CA ARG A 320 22.36 -13.93 -2.50
C ARG A 320 21.69 -15.15 -3.10
N ARG A 321 21.99 -15.47 -4.37
CA ARG A 321 21.43 -16.66 -5.04
C ARG A 321 21.95 -17.94 -4.40
N LEU A 322 23.22 -17.99 -4.04
CA LEU A 322 23.81 -19.15 -3.37
C LEU A 322 23.24 -19.35 -1.96
N ALA A 323 23.12 -18.28 -1.18
CA ALA A 323 22.55 -18.32 0.18
C ALA A 323 21.07 -18.71 0.24
N ARG A 324 20.31 -18.61 -0.88
CA ARG A 324 18.90 -19.07 -0.95
C ARG A 324 18.76 -20.52 -1.35
N LYS A 325 19.83 -21.16 -1.80
CA LYS A 325 19.86 -22.57 -2.22
C LYS A 325 20.45 -23.49 -1.15
N ALA A 326 21.13 -22.92 -0.16
CA ALA A 326 21.59 -23.56 1.07
C ALA A 326 20.51 -23.43 2.18
#